data_c245d05ef6754efe460b8ff0eb56d845
#
_entry.id   c245d05ef6754efe460b8ff0eb56d845
#
_cell.length_a   1.000
_cell.length_b   1.000
_cell.length_c   1.000
_cell.angle_alpha   90.00
_cell.angle_beta   90.00
_cell.angle_gamma   90.00
#
_symmetry.space_group_name_H-M   'P 1'
#
loop_
_entity.id
_entity.type
_entity.pdbx_description
1 polymer ?
#
loop_
_entity_poly.entity_id
_entity_poly.type
_entity_poly.pdbx_seq_one_letter_code
_entity_poly.pdbx_strand_id
1 'polypeptide(L)'
;RVGTDVLAAAPGRVPRLRDGATNLSISTTSAPSVVGRECGNGEVIDPGGGWETQYCHLQRGSVRVKIGDLVTRRQPIARAGLSGDTEFPHLHFTVRQATKIIDPFAPDLAGRRPCGAAGRSLWDAAAASQLGYKAGVVLNAGWASGPVTMAEVEAGAIANPTSGAPAVVAWFRLIGLEKGDILGLKVVGPGGGTLVTSRLRPLDHDKDEYLALVGKKSARPWPAGSYAADLQVMRGGKVALTRRIALTL
;
A
#
# COMPACT_ATOMS: atom_id res chain seq x y z
N ARG A 1 -6.72 0.26 -2.23
CA ARG A 1 -7.82 -0.66 -2.60
C ARG A 1 -8.08 -0.57 -4.09
N VAL A 2 -8.49 -1.69 -4.70
CA VAL A 2 -9.09 -1.68 -6.03
C VAL A 2 -10.28 -0.70 -6.03
N GLY A 3 -10.42 0.08 -7.10
CA GLY A 3 -11.54 1.01 -7.27
C GLY A 3 -11.35 2.39 -6.65
N THR A 4 -10.21 2.66 -5.98
CA THR A 4 -9.88 4.02 -5.51
C THR A 4 -9.68 4.94 -6.71
N ASP A 5 -10.30 6.13 -6.71
CA ASP A 5 -10.15 7.09 -7.79
C ASP A 5 -8.70 7.54 -7.95
N VAL A 6 -8.24 7.58 -9.19
CA VAL A 6 -6.95 8.13 -9.60
C VAL A 6 -7.19 9.50 -10.22
N LEU A 7 -6.46 10.49 -9.71
CA LEU A 7 -6.64 11.89 -10.11
C LEU A 7 -5.43 12.37 -10.92
N ALA A 8 -5.67 13.21 -11.93
CA ALA A 8 -4.61 13.87 -12.68
C ALA A 8 -3.76 14.75 -11.74
N ALA A 9 -2.46 14.53 -11.70
CA ALA A 9 -1.52 15.29 -10.87
C ALA A 9 -1.31 16.72 -11.41
N ALA A 10 -1.37 16.87 -12.71
CA ALA A 10 -1.23 18.16 -13.42
C ALA A 10 -2.28 18.28 -14.53
N PRO A 11 -2.62 19.49 -14.98
CA PRO A 11 -3.39 19.66 -16.21
C PRO A 11 -2.53 19.27 -17.42
N GLY A 12 -3.16 18.84 -18.50
CA GLY A 12 -2.42 18.47 -19.72
C GLY A 12 -3.26 17.73 -20.74
N ARG A 13 -2.62 17.31 -21.83
CA ARG A 13 -3.24 16.49 -22.88
C ARG A 13 -2.91 15.01 -22.63
N VAL A 14 -3.82 14.13 -22.98
CA VAL A 14 -3.63 12.67 -22.96
C VAL A 14 -3.04 12.22 -24.31
N PRO A 15 -1.71 12.00 -24.47
CA PRO A 15 -1.12 11.54 -25.72
C PRO A 15 -1.29 10.04 -25.96
N ARG A 16 -1.40 9.24 -24.92
CA ARG A 16 -1.51 7.78 -25.00
C ARG A 16 -2.14 7.19 -23.77
N LEU A 17 -2.88 6.09 -23.96
CA LEU A 17 -3.46 5.28 -22.90
C LEU A 17 -3.62 3.82 -23.37
N ARG A 18 -3.80 2.95 -22.41
CA ARG A 18 -4.20 1.54 -22.62
C ARG A 18 -5.20 1.14 -21.54
N ASP A 19 -6.31 0.52 -21.98
CA ASP A 19 -7.30 -0.08 -21.11
C ASP A 19 -7.77 -1.41 -21.73
N GLY A 20 -7.82 -2.48 -20.96
CA GLY A 20 -8.19 -3.81 -21.45
C GLY A 20 -7.38 -4.95 -20.82
N ALA A 21 -6.23 -4.67 -20.18
CA ALA A 21 -5.49 -5.69 -19.44
C ALA A 21 -6.29 -6.17 -18.22
N THR A 22 -6.20 -7.48 -17.94
CA THR A 22 -6.91 -8.11 -16.81
C THR A 22 -6.42 -7.58 -15.46
N ASN A 23 -7.32 -7.53 -14.48
CA ASN A 23 -7.00 -7.22 -13.09
C ASN A 23 -6.62 -8.50 -12.34
N LEU A 24 -5.41 -9.00 -12.55
CA LEU A 24 -4.90 -10.20 -11.89
C LEU A 24 -3.49 -9.93 -11.35
N SER A 25 -3.27 -10.26 -10.07
CA SER A 25 -1.92 -10.26 -9.50
C SER A 25 -1.02 -11.24 -10.26
N ILE A 26 0.24 -10.85 -10.48
CA ILE A 26 1.26 -11.73 -11.06
C ILE A 26 1.52 -12.96 -10.18
N SER A 27 1.21 -12.90 -8.89
CA SER A 27 1.28 -14.04 -7.97
C SER A 27 0.20 -15.11 -8.26
N THR A 28 -0.79 -14.80 -9.11
CA THR A 28 -1.83 -15.74 -9.48
C THR A 28 -1.31 -16.71 -10.53
N THR A 29 -1.45 -18.02 -10.32
CA THR A 29 -0.98 -19.08 -11.25
C THR A 29 -1.54 -18.96 -12.67
N SER A 30 -2.67 -18.30 -12.84
CA SER A 30 -3.32 -18.05 -14.15
C SER A 30 -3.04 -16.68 -14.73
N ALA A 31 -2.13 -15.89 -14.12
CA ALA A 31 -1.80 -14.56 -14.63
C ALA A 31 -1.12 -14.65 -16.01
N PRO A 32 -1.58 -13.87 -17.00
CA PRO A 32 -0.93 -13.84 -18.31
C PRO A 32 0.45 -13.18 -18.18
N SER A 33 1.36 -13.51 -19.12
CA SER A 33 2.66 -12.83 -19.19
C SER A 33 2.47 -11.32 -19.38
N VAL A 34 3.19 -10.54 -18.59
CA VAL A 34 3.16 -9.07 -18.60
C VAL A 34 4.44 -8.46 -19.18
N VAL A 35 5.35 -9.27 -19.70
CA VAL A 35 6.61 -8.80 -20.31
C VAL A 35 6.34 -7.76 -21.41
N GLY A 36 6.96 -6.58 -21.30
CA GLY A 36 6.74 -5.43 -22.17
C GLY A 36 5.39 -4.73 -21.97
N ARG A 37 4.63 -5.15 -20.96
CA ARG A 37 3.32 -4.59 -20.59
C ARG A 37 3.18 -4.40 -19.07
N GLU A 38 4.28 -4.18 -18.39
CA GLU A 38 4.39 -4.13 -16.93
C GLU A 38 3.43 -3.08 -16.33
N CYS A 39 3.23 -1.95 -17.01
CA CYS A 39 2.27 -0.91 -16.60
C CYS A 39 0.80 -1.41 -16.53
N GLY A 40 0.45 -2.50 -17.25
CA GLY A 40 -0.94 -2.94 -17.35
C GLY A 40 -1.83 -1.91 -18.06
N ASN A 41 -3.00 -1.62 -17.50
CA ASN A 41 -3.79 -0.47 -17.91
C ASN A 41 -3.14 0.80 -17.38
N GLY A 42 -3.07 1.81 -18.21
CA GLY A 42 -2.39 3.04 -17.84
C GLY A 42 -2.62 4.17 -18.83
N GLU A 43 -2.28 5.36 -18.41
CA GLU A 43 -2.38 6.55 -19.21
C GLU A 43 -1.21 7.49 -18.93
N VAL A 44 -0.94 8.35 -19.89
CA VAL A 44 0.06 9.41 -19.78
C VAL A 44 -0.65 10.73 -19.98
N ILE A 45 -0.27 11.73 -19.20
CA ILE A 45 -0.67 13.12 -19.36
C ILE A 45 0.58 13.93 -19.66
N ASP A 46 0.52 14.76 -20.69
CA ASP A 46 1.54 15.71 -21.09
C ASP A 46 1.14 17.13 -20.66
N PRO A 47 1.74 17.68 -19.60
CA PRO A 47 1.52 19.08 -19.19
C PRO A 47 2.21 20.11 -20.07
N GLY A 48 3.02 19.69 -21.05
CA GLY A 48 3.87 20.57 -21.84
C GLY A 48 5.29 20.73 -21.26
N GLY A 49 6.16 21.45 -21.99
CA GLY A 49 7.54 21.69 -21.56
C GLY A 49 8.42 20.43 -21.44
N GLY A 50 8.04 19.34 -22.10
CA GLY A 50 8.74 18.07 -22.05
C GLY A 50 8.46 17.24 -20.78
N TRP A 51 7.48 17.63 -19.99
CA TRP A 51 7.03 16.85 -18.83
C TRP A 51 5.99 15.80 -19.23
N GLU A 52 6.02 14.67 -18.54
CA GLU A 52 5.00 13.63 -18.61
C GLU A 52 4.71 13.09 -17.20
N THR A 53 3.43 12.80 -16.94
CA THR A 53 3.01 12.01 -15.79
C THR A 53 2.35 10.73 -16.28
N GLN A 54 2.78 9.59 -15.75
CA GLN A 54 2.27 8.27 -16.12
C GLN A 54 1.61 7.60 -14.92
N TYR A 55 0.48 6.96 -15.17
CA TYR A 55 -0.38 6.29 -14.19
C TYR A 55 -0.55 4.85 -14.64
N CYS A 56 -0.12 3.87 -13.82
CA CYS A 56 -0.14 2.45 -14.15
C CYS A 56 -0.96 1.63 -13.16
N HIS A 57 -1.17 0.36 -13.49
CA HIS A 57 -1.94 -0.62 -12.73
C HIS A 57 -3.40 -0.23 -12.54
N LEU A 58 -3.97 0.48 -13.53
CA LEU A 58 -5.35 0.92 -13.47
C LEU A 58 -6.32 -0.26 -13.60
N GLN A 59 -7.50 -0.11 -13.01
CA GLN A 59 -8.57 -1.08 -13.10
C GLN A 59 -9.10 -1.15 -14.55
N ARG A 60 -9.27 -2.37 -15.07
CA ARG A 60 -9.82 -2.59 -16.41
C ARG A 60 -11.18 -1.94 -16.56
N GLY A 61 -11.36 -1.19 -17.65
CA GLY A 61 -12.61 -0.50 -17.99
C GLY A 61 -12.88 0.72 -17.11
N SER A 62 -11.89 1.21 -16.36
CA SER A 62 -12.08 2.36 -15.47
C SER A 62 -11.55 3.68 -16.01
N VAL A 63 -10.80 3.67 -17.12
CA VAL A 63 -10.25 4.88 -17.74
C VAL A 63 -11.40 5.76 -18.24
N ARG A 64 -11.39 7.03 -17.84
CA ARG A 64 -12.47 8.01 -18.08
C ARG A 64 -12.11 9.06 -19.14
N VAL A 65 -10.94 8.95 -19.72
CA VAL A 65 -10.41 9.89 -20.71
C VAL A 65 -10.07 9.17 -22.02
N LYS A 66 -9.90 9.94 -23.09
CA LYS A 66 -9.52 9.45 -24.42
C LYS A 66 -8.23 10.12 -24.86
N ILE A 67 -7.54 9.51 -25.81
CA ILE A 67 -6.40 10.14 -26.50
C ILE A 67 -6.84 11.46 -27.10
N GLY A 68 -6.10 12.51 -26.81
CA GLY A 68 -6.37 13.88 -27.25
C GLY A 68 -7.12 14.74 -26.24
N ASP A 69 -7.76 14.17 -25.25
CA ASP A 69 -8.48 14.94 -24.23
C ASP A 69 -7.54 15.87 -23.44
N LEU A 70 -8.07 17.01 -23.04
CA LEU A 70 -7.46 17.91 -22.08
C LEU A 70 -8.05 17.63 -20.71
N VAL A 71 -7.18 17.40 -19.74
CA VAL A 71 -7.55 17.17 -18.35
C VAL A 71 -7.13 18.35 -17.47
N THR A 72 -7.87 18.54 -16.40
CA THR A 72 -7.53 19.51 -15.36
C THR A 72 -6.90 18.81 -14.16
N ARG A 73 -6.11 19.53 -13.36
CA ARG A 73 -5.57 19.01 -12.12
C ARG A 73 -6.68 18.51 -11.20
N ARG A 74 -6.46 17.34 -10.56
CA ARG A 74 -7.42 16.63 -9.70
C ARG A 74 -8.65 16.06 -10.41
N GLN A 75 -8.72 16.16 -11.73
CA GLN A 75 -9.78 15.46 -12.46
C GLN A 75 -9.66 13.96 -12.25
N PRO A 76 -10.76 13.24 -11.90
CA PRO A 76 -10.76 11.79 -11.88
C PRO A 76 -10.56 11.22 -13.29
N ILE A 77 -9.49 10.47 -13.48
CA ILE A 77 -9.07 9.95 -14.81
C ILE A 77 -9.23 8.43 -14.92
N ALA A 78 -9.16 7.71 -13.81
CA ALA A 78 -9.33 6.27 -13.75
C ALA A 78 -9.59 5.79 -12.32
N ARG A 79 -9.48 4.47 -12.11
CA ARG A 79 -9.45 3.85 -10.78
C ARG A 79 -8.23 2.95 -10.64
N ALA A 80 -7.64 2.91 -9.43
CA ALA A 80 -6.57 2.00 -9.11
C ALA A 80 -7.04 0.55 -9.22
N GLY A 81 -6.21 -0.31 -9.81
CA GLY A 81 -6.51 -1.71 -10.08
C GLY A 81 -5.35 -2.62 -9.74
N LEU A 82 -5.27 -3.73 -10.48
CA LEU A 82 -4.31 -4.81 -10.29
C LEU A 82 -3.84 -5.34 -11.66
N SER A 83 -3.72 -4.48 -12.66
CA SER A 83 -3.31 -4.87 -14.01
C SER A 83 -1.80 -4.67 -14.21
N GLY A 84 -1.18 -5.53 -15.02
CA GLY A 84 0.26 -5.47 -15.30
C GLY A 84 1.11 -6.18 -14.25
N ASP A 85 2.35 -5.73 -14.10
CA ASP A 85 3.34 -6.32 -13.18
C ASP A 85 3.12 -5.78 -11.76
N THR A 86 2.18 -6.37 -11.04
CA THR A 86 1.84 -5.96 -9.67
C THR A 86 1.28 -7.13 -8.86
N GLU A 87 1.66 -7.19 -7.59
CA GLU A 87 1.18 -8.20 -6.64
C GLU A 87 -0.02 -7.71 -5.83
N PHE A 88 -0.17 -6.41 -5.64
CA PHE A 88 -1.24 -5.81 -4.83
C PHE A 88 -1.78 -4.51 -5.43
N PRO A 89 -3.04 -4.12 -5.11
CA PRO A 89 -3.65 -2.92 -5.68
C PRO A 89 -2.95 -1.64 -5.22
N HIS A 90 -2.34 -0.92 -6.15
CA HIS A 90 -1.73 0.38 -5.93
C HIS A 90 -1.74 1.22 -7.22
N LEU A 91 -1.40 2.48 -7.12
CA LEU A 91 -1.07 3.34 -8.24
C LEU A 91 0.44 3.41 -8.38
N HIS A 92 0.98 2.94 -9.51
CA HIS A 92 2.35 3.25 -9.88
C HIS A 92 2.35 4.58 -10.65
N PHE A 93 2.96 5.58 -10.06
CA PHE A 93 3.03 6.93 -10.60
C PHE A 93 4.46 7.29 -10.98
N THR A 94 4.66 7.71 -12.23
CA THR A 94 5.98 8.11 -12.73
C THR A 94 5.91 9.53 -13.29
N VAL A 95 6.89 10.35 -12.93
CA VAL A 95 7.12 11.66 -13.53
C VAL A 95 8.35 11.59 -14.42
N ARG A 96 8.26 12.16 -15.61
CA ARG A 96 9.40 12.31 -16.53
C ARG A 96 9.56 13.75 -16.98
N GLN A 97 10.81 14.14 -17.22
CA GLN A 97 11.16 15.33 -17.97
C GLN A 97 12.05 14.92 -19.14
N ALA A 98 11.57 15.11 -20.35
CA ALA A 98 12.09 14.50 -21.55
C ALA A 98 12.13 12.97 -21.41
N THR A 99 13.32 12.35 -21.40
CA THR A 99 13.48 10.89 -21.24
C THR A 99 13.88 10.47 -19.82
N LYS A 100 14.06 11.43 -18.90
CA LYS A 100 14.57 11.14 -17.54
C LYS A 100 13.42 10.94 -16.57
N ILE A 101 13.48 9.89 -15.78
CA ILE A 101 12.59 9.71 -14.63
C ILE A 101 13.03 10.67 -13.54
N ILE A 102 12.07 11.39 -12.98
CA ILE A 102 12.27 12.40 -11.94
C ILE A 102 11.54 11.95 -10.68
N ASP A 103 12.22 12.00 -9.54
CA ASP A 103 11.58 11.81 -8.24
C ASP A 103 10.73 13.06 -7.92
N PRO A 104 9.40 12.96 -7.83
CA PRO A 104 8.55 14.12 -7.55
C PRO A 104 8.73 14.69 -6.14
N PHE A 105 9.34 13.95 -5.21
CA PHE A 105 9.66 14.42 -3.87
C PHE A 105 11.00 15.15 -3.80
N ALA A 106 11.92 14.88 -4.73
CA ALA A 106 13.26 15.43 -4.74
C ALA A 106 13.83 15.59 -6.17
N PRO A 107 13.20 16.39 -7.06
CA PRO A 107 13.56 16.48 -8.49
C PRO A 107 15.00 16.97 -8.74
N ASP A 108 15.56 17.78 -7.83
CA ASP A 108 16.89 18.36 -7.96
C ASP A 108 18.01 17.36 -7.57
N LEU A 109 17.65 16.15 -7.11
CA LEU A 109 18.60 15.20 -6.53
C LEU A 109 18.86 14.00 -7.44
N ALA A 110 19.20 14.27 -8.71
CA ALA A 110 19.50 13.23 -9.69
C ALA A 110 20.38 12.09 -9.10
N GLY A 111 19.73 11.02 -8.66
CA GLY A 111 20.29 9.68 -8.51
C GLY A 111 21.29 9.41 -7.35
N ARG A 112 21.51 10.30 -6.38
CA ARG A 112 22.61 10.12 -5.41
C ARG A 112 22.32 10.43 -3.93
N ARG A 113 21.08 10.56 -3.49
CA ARG A 113 20.80 10.76 -2.06
C ARG A 113 19.95 9.63 -1.48
N PRO A 114 20.13 9.32 -0.19
CA PRO A 114 19.30 8.32 0.48
C PRO A 114 17.82 8.75 0.46
N CYS A 115 16.93 7.79 0.41
CA CYS A 115 15.49 8.01 0.54
C CYS A 115 15.16 8.91 1.74
N GLY A 116 14.24 9.86 1.56
CA GLY A 116 13.85 10.81 2.60
C GLY A 116 14.74 12.06 2.71
N ALA A 117 15.71 12.27 1.80
CA ALA A 117 16.47 13.51 1.76
C ALA A 117 15.54 14.70 1.42
N ALA A 118 15.59 15.75 2.24
CA ALA A 118 14.82 16.96 1.98
C ALA A 118 15.26 17.62 0.66
N GLY A 119 14.30 17.87 -0.22
CA GLY A 119 14.46 18.57 -1.48
C GLY A 119 13.23 19.44 -1.76
N ARG A 120 13.31 20.31 -2.76
CA ARG A 120 12.15 21.06 -3.23
C ARG A 120 11.27 20.10 -4.05
N SER A 121 10.13 19.69 -3.50
CA SER A 121 9.24 18.75 -4.19
C SER A 121 8.46 19.42 -5.34
N LEU A 122 7.98 18.61 -6.28
CA LEU A 122 7.07 19.06 -7.36
C LEU A 122 5.62 19.22 -6.85
N TRP A 123 5.32 18.75 -5.64
CA TRP A 123 3.98 18.86 -5.07
C TRP A 123 3.69 20.28 -4.62
N ASP A 124 2.48 20.77 -4.88
CA ASP A 124 2.01 22.01 -4.25
C ASP A 124 1.87 21.83 -2.73
N ALA A 125 1.76 22.92 -1.99
CA ALA A 125 1.70 22.89 -0.52
C ALA A 125 0.56 22.01 0.02
N ALA A 126 -0.60 22.00 -0.64
CA ALA A 126 -1.76 21.21 -0.23
C ALA A 126 -1.52 19.71 -0.46
N ALA A 127 -0.91 19.33 -1.57
CA ALA A 127 -0.54 17.95 -1.85
C ALA A 127 0.64 17.51 -0.97
N ALA A 128 1.67 18.33 -0.81
CA ALA A 128 2.85 18.03 0.01
C ALA A 128 2.48 17.74 1.47
N SER A 129 1.50 18.45 2.04
CA SER A 129 1.01 18.20 3.41
C SER A 129 0.37 16.81 3.59
N GLN A 130 -0.16 16.21 2.53
CA GLN A 130 -0.83 14.91 2.53
C GLN A 130 0.07 13.77 2.00
N LEU A 131 0.96 14.07 1.07
CA LEU A 131 1.82 13.13 0.36
C LEU A 131 3.25 13.09 0.91
N GLY A 132 3.48 13.45 2.17
CA GLY A 132 4.80 13.33 2.79
C GLY A 132 5.40 11.94 2.53
N TYR A 133 6.67 11.89 2.09
CA TYR A 133 7.37 10.62 1.88
C TYR A 133 7.34 9.76 3.13
N LYS A 134 6.96 8.49 2.98
CA LYS A 134 6.94 7.50 4.05
C LYS A 134 7.74 6.28 3.62
N ALA A 135 8.83 6.00 4.31
CA ALA A 135 9.69 4.84 4.04
C ALA A 135 9.00 3.49 4.28
N GLY A 136 7.88 3.48 4.99
CA GLY A 136 7.05 2.31 5.21
C GLY A 136 5.73 2.72 5.85
N VAL A 137 4.69 1.90 5.68
CA VAL A 137 3.34 2.21 6.18
C VAL A 137 2.64 0.94 6.63
N VAL A 138 1.84 1.03 7.69
CA VAL A 138 0.78 0.05 7.99
C VAL A 138 -0.45 0.45 7.17
N LEU A 139 -0.71 -0.28 6.08
CA LEU A 139 -1.82 -0.01 5.15
C LEU A 139 -3.18 -0.21 5.83
N ASN A 140 -3.35 -1.36 6.46
CA ASN A 140 -4.53 -1.71 7.24
C ASN A 140 -4.18 -2.75 8.30
N ALA A 141 -5.07 -2.89 9.26
CA ALA A 141 -4.94 -3.84 10.36
C ALA A 141 -6.33 -4.19 10.88
N GLY A 142 -6.47 -5.34 11.51
CA GLY A 142 -7.74 -5.79 12.05
C GLY A 142 -7.60 -7.03 12.90
N TRP A 143 -8.74 -7.65 13.16
CA TRP A 143 -8.87 -8.84 13.99
C TRP A 143 -9.53 -9.97 13.22
N ALA A 144 -9.24 -11.21 13.61
CA ALA A 144 -9.82 -12.41 13.01
C ALA A 144 -9.94 -13.53 14.04
N SER A 145 -10.78 -14.52 13.74
CA SER A 145 -10.99 -15.73 14.56
C SER A 145 -9.91 -16.80 14.34
N GLY A 146 -8.92 -16.54 13.49
CA GLY A 146 -7.81 -17.43 13.14
C GLY A 146 -6.79 -16.73 12.26
N PRO A 147 -5.73 -17.43 11.81
CA PRO A 147 -4.78 -16.90 10.85
C PRO A 147 -5.52 -16.49 9.56
N VAL A 148 -5.06 -15.40 8.95
CA VAL A 148 -5.59 -14.88 7.68
C VAL A 148 -4.50 -14.85 6.63
N THR A 149 -4.90 -14.90 5.38
CA THR A 149 -4.03 -14.75 4.20
C THR A 149 -4.07 -13.33 3.65
N MET A 150 -3.09 -12.96 2.85
CA MET A 150 -3.07 -11.68 2.16
C MET A 150 -4.31 -11.49 1.27
N ALA A 151 -4.72 -12.54 0.55
CA ALA A 151 -5.90 -12.50 -0.32
C ALA A 151 -7.18 -12.19 0.45
N GLU A 152 -7.38 -12.78 1.65
CA GLU A 152 -8.52 -12.48 2.50
C GLU A 152 -8.49 -11.03 3.02
N VAL A 153 -7.31 -10.53 3.39
CA VAL A 153 -7.11 -9.13 3.81
C VAL A 153 -7.45 -8.17 2.67
N GLU A 154 -7.07 -8.49 1.45
CA GLU A 154 -7.36 -7.67 0.26
C GLU A 154 -8.84 -7.69 -0.11
N ALA A 155 -9.48 -8.85 -0.02
CA ALA A 155 -10.91 -8.98 -0.24
C ALA A 155 -11.74 -8.18 0.78
N GLY A 156 -11.17 -7.87 1.94
CA GLY A 156 -11.81 -7.03 2.96
C GLY A 156 -12.98 -7.72 3.68
N ALA A 157 -13.09 -9.04 3.59
CA ALA A 157 -14.19 -9.84 4.11
C ALA A 157 -13.89 -10.51 5.48
N ILE A 158 -12.91 -10.00 6.23
CA ILE A 158 -12.51 -10.57 7.52
C ILE A 158 -13.43 -10.05 8.62
N ALA A 159 -14.22 -10.94 9.20
CA ALA A 159 -15.06 -10.65 10.34
C ALA A 159 -14.23 -10.60 11.65
N ASN A 160 -14.60 -9.68 12.54
CA ASN A 160 -14.06 -9.66 13.90
C ASN A 160 -14.41 -10.95 14.64
N PRO A 161 -13.53 -11.43 15.53
CA PRO A 161 -13.84 -12.58 16.40
C PRO A 161 -14.98 -12.25 17.36
N THR A 162 -15.72 -13.27 17.76
CA THR A 162 -16.71 -13.21 18.82
C THR A 162 -16.13 -13.84 20.12
N SER A 163 -16.85 -13.74 21.23
CA SER A 163 -16.44 -14.37 22.49
C SER A 163 -16.26 -15.90 22.37
N GLY A 164 -17.00 -16.56 21.48
CA GLY A 164 -16.87 -18.00 21.21
C GLY A 164 -15.82 -18.38 20.16
N ALA A 165 -15.06 -17.44 19.64
CA ALA A 165 -14.09 -17.71 18.58
C ALA A 165 -12.95 -18.64 19.07
N PRO A 166 -12.47 -19.59 18.22
CA PRO A 166 -11.38 -20.51 18.58
C PRO A 166 -10.04 -19.81 18.80
N ALA A 167 -9.90 -18.61 18.28
CA ALA A 167 -8.73 -17.77 18.46
C ALA A 167 -9.09 -16.28 18.37
N VAL A 168 -8.25 -15.45 18.99
CA VAL A 168 -8.22 -13.99 18.73
C VAL A 168 -6.88 -13.67 18.12
N VAL A 169 -6.88 -13.24 16.84
CA VAL A 169 -5.69 -12.95 16.05
C VAL A 169 -5.77 -11.52 15.56
N ALA A 170 -4.77 -10.71 15.88
CA ALA A 170 -4.54 -9.42 15.27
C ALA A 170 -3.67 -9.58 14.03
N TRP A 171 -4.02 -8.88 12.97
CA TRP A 171 -3.26 -8.85 11.73
C TRP A 171 -2.92 -7.42 11.33
N PHE A 172 -1.75 -7.24 10.72
CA PHE A 172 -1.24 -5.96 10.24
C PHE A 172 -0.65 -6.16 8.85
N ARG A 173 -1.14 -5.43 7.86
CA ARG A 173 -0.61 -5.39 6.51
C ARG A 173 0.29 -4.17 6.37
N LEU A 174 1.53 -4.40 6.01
CA LEU A 174 2.56 -3.38 5.89
C LEU A 174 3.14 -3.36 4.48
N ILE A 175 3.68 -2.21 4.08
CA ILE A 175 4.49 -2.03 2.87
C ILE A 175 5.78 -1.30 3.23
N GLY A 176 6.82 -1.47 2.39
CA GLY A 176 8.09 -0.76 2.50
C GLY A 176 8.88 -1.13 3.76
N LEU A 177 8.89 -2.41 4.14
CA LEU A 177 9.81 -2.91 5.15
C LEU A 177 11.17 -3.16 4.54
N GLU A 178 12.23 -2.87 5.29
CA GLU A 178 13.61 -3.02 4.85
C GLU A 178 14.28 -4.23 5.49
N LYS A 179 15.30 -4.75 4.81
CA LYS A 179 16.19 -5.75 5.38
C LYS A 179 16.72 -5.30 6.74
N GLY A 180 16.63 -6.18 7.73
CA GLY A 180 17.06 -5.90 9.10
C GLY A 180 15.96 -5.32 9.99
N ASP A 181 14.79 -4.94 9.46
CA ASP A 181 13.65 -4.54 10.28
C ASP A 181 13.24 -5.66 11.22
N ILE A 182 12.92 -5.30 12.47
CA ILE A 182 12.45 -6.23 13.50
C ILE A 182 11.03 -5.85 13.90
N LEU A 183 10.09 -6.76 13.75
CA LEU A 183 8.70 -6.55 14.14
C LEU A 183 8.46 -7.11 15.55
N GLY A 184 7.98 -6.25 16.43
CA GLY A 184 7.44 -6.61 17.74
C GLY A 184 5.92 -6.50 17.72
N LEU A 185 5.24 -7.56 18.20
CA LEU A 185 3.80 -7.66 18.22
C LEU A 185 3.34 -8.06 19.61
N LYS A 186 2.24 -7.46 20.10
CA LYS A 186 1.70 -7.75 21.44
C LYS A 186 0.19 -7.69 21.40
N VAL A 187 -0.46 -8.64 22.06
CA VAL A 187 -1.91 -8.59 22.32
C VAL A 187 -2.13 -8.49 23.83
N VAL A 188 -2.99 -7.56 24.21
CA VAL A 188 -3.42 -7.31 25.59
C VAL A 188 -4.91 -7.58 25.68
N GLY A 189 -5.32 -8.30 26.71
CA GLY A 189 -6.74 -8.61 27.00
C GLY A 189 -7.38 -7.63 27.96
N PRO A 190 -8.64 -7.89 28.35
CA PRO A 190 -9.35 -7.13 29.36
C PRO A 190 -8.55 -7.06 30.67
N GLY A 191 -8.58 -5.91 31.34
CA GLY A 191 -7.79 -5.67 32.55
C GLY A 191 -6.29 -5.42 32.35
N GLY A 192 -5.83 -5.28 31.08
CA GLY A 192 -4.45 -4.90 30.75
C GLY A 192 -3.45 -6.05 30.75
N GLY A 193 -3.89 -7.28 31.01
CA GLY A 193 -3.02 -8.47 30.99
C GLY A 193 -2.53 -8.82 29.59
N THR A 194 -1.22 -9.08 29.45
CA THR A 194 -0.62 -9.52 28.17
C THR A 194 -1.05 -10.96 27.86
N LEU A 195 -1.70 -11.17 26.72
CA LEU A 195 -2.13 -12.49 26.24
C LEU A 195 -1.03 -13.19 25.45
N VAL A 196 -0.33 -12.46 24.60
CA VAL A 196 0.77 -12.97 23.77
C VAL A 196 1.69 -11.82 23.34
N THR A 197 2.97 -12.13 23.24
CA THR A 197 3.99 -11.25 22.66
C THR A 197 4.78 -12.07 21.64
N SER A 198 5.10 -11.47 20.51
CA SER A 198 5.95 -12.04 19.48
C SER A 198 6.98 -11.02 19.03
N ARG A 199 8.21 -11.47 18.84
CA ARG A 199 9.27 -10.67 18.21
C ARG A 199 9.85 -11.49 17.08
N LEU A 200 9.69 -11.00 15.87
CA LEU A 200 10.22 -11.68 14.69
C LEU A 200 11.73 -11.51 14.61
N ARG A 201 12.39 -12.43 13.91
CA ARG A 201 13.80 -12.26 13.54
C ARG A 201 13.92 -11.06 12.58
N PRO A 202 15.11 -10.42 12.51
CA PRO A 202 15.35 -9.39 11.51
C PRO A 202 15.01 -9.91 10.11
N LEU A 203 14.35 -9.09 9.30
CA LEU A 203 14.01 -9.45 7.93
C LEU A 203 15.28 -9.71 7.11
N ASP A 204 15.26 -10.74 6.31
CA ASP A 204 16.38 -11.21 5.48
C ASP A 204 16.58 -10.39 4.20
N HIS A 205 15.52 -9.74 3.71
CA HIS A 205 15.50 -8.83 2.56
C HIS A 205 14.35 -7.82 2.69
N ASP A 206 14.34 -6.82 1.81
CA ASP A 206 13.27 -5.82 1.73
C ASP A 206 11.95 -6.51 1.40
N LYS A 207 10.86 -6.02 2.00
CA LYS A 207 9.51 -6.53 1.76
C LYS A 207 8.64 -5.40 1.21
N ASP A 208 8.26 -5.50 -0.06
CA ASP A 208 7.32 -4.56 -0.66
C ASP A 208 5.97 -4.65 0.03
N GLU A 209 5.55 -5.87 0.38
CA GLU A 209 4.36 -6.14 1.16
C GLU A 209 4.63 -7.22 2.23
N TYR A 210 4.01 -7.07 3.41
CA TYR A 210 4.16 -8.02 4.51
C TYR A 210 2.89 -8.12 5.35
N LEU A 211 2.49 -9.35 5.69
CA LEU A 211 1.38 -9.61 6.60
C LEU A 211 1.91 -10.18 7.91
N ALA A 212 1.82 -9.39 8.97
CA ALA A 212 2.20 -9.80 10.32
C ALA A 212 0.98 -10.23 11.12
N LEU A 213 1.08 -11.37 11.79
CA LEU A 213 0.02 -11.97 12.60
C LEU A 213 0.50 -12.21 14.02
N VAL A 214 -0.36 -11.95 15.00
CA VAL A 214 -0.14 -12.31 16.40
C VAL A 214 -1.47 -12.66 17.05
N GLY A 215 -1.53 -13.77 17.77
CA GLY A 215 -2.78 -14.19 18.38
C GLY A 215 -2.63 -15.36 19.34
N LYS A 216 -3.73 -15.71 19.96
CA LYS A 216 -3.81 -16.81 20.92
C LYS A 216 -5.06 -17.64 20.64
N LYS A 217 -4.94 -18.95 20.73
CA LYS A 217 -6.05 -19.90 20.72
C LYS A 217 -6.63 -20.06 22.14
N SER A 218 -7.94 -20.33 22.22
CA SER A 218 -8.59 -20.69 23.48
C SER A 218 -9.67 -21.74 23.22
N ALA A 219 -9.72 -22.73 24.08
CA ALA A 219 -10.82 -23.68 24.14
C ALA A 219 -12.00 -23.17 25.00
N ARG A 220 -11.84 -22.03 25.68
CA ARG A 220 -12.86 -21.40 26.51
C ARG A 220 -13.30 -20.10 25.85
N PRO A 221 -14.53 -19.65 26.11
CA PRO A 221 -14.98 -18.34 25.65
C PRO A 221 -14.01 -17.23 26.11
N TRP A 222 -13.82 -16.25 25.26
CA TRP A 222 -13.00 -15.09 25.56
C TRP A 222 -13.74 -14.17 26.53
N PRO A 223 -13.07 -13.68 27.58
CA PRO A 223 -13.69 -12.73 28.50
C PRO A 223 -14.19 -11.48 27.77
N ALA A 224 -15.37 -10.99 28.20
CA ALA A 224 -15.88 -9.73 27.70
C ALA A 224 -14.97 -8.57 28.09
N GLY A 225 -14.88 -7.55 27.23
CA GLY A 225 -14.13 -6.33 27.47
C GLY A 225 -13.21 -5.93 26.31
N SER A 226 -12.33 -4.98 26.57
CA SER A 226 -11.47 -4.38 25.57
C SER A 226 -10.16 -5.13 25.39
N TYR A 227 -9.85 -5.47 24.15
CA TYR A 227 -8.59 -6.04 23.70
C TYR A 227 -7.83 -5.00 22.89
N ALA A 228 -6.52 -5.02 22.95
CA ALA A 228 -5.66 -4.19 22.10
C ALA A 228 -4.53 -5.02 21.51
N ALA A 229 -4.13 -4.70 20.27
CA ALA A 229 -2.92 -5.23 19.70
C ALA A 229 -2.01 -4.07 19.26
N ASP A 230 -0.75 -4.21 19.61
CA ASP A 230 0.32 -3.28 19.30
C ASP A 230 1.29 -3.91 18.31
N LEU A 231 1.62 -3.19 17.25
CA LEU A 231 2.72 -3.44 16.34
C LEU A 231 3.78 -2.36 16.53
N GLN A 232 5.03 -2.75 16.55
CA GLN A 232 6.19 -1.88 16.48
C GLN A 232 7.20 -2.45 15.48
N VAL A 233 7.68 -1.60 14.57
CA VAL A 233 8.81 -1.94 13.68
C VAL A 233 10.02 -1.15 14.11
N MET A 234 11.12 -1.85 14.35
CA MET A 234 12.42 -1.29 14.69
C MET A 234 13.32 -1.35 13.46
N ARG A 235 13.90 -0.22 13.05
CA ARG A 235 14.84 -0.05 11.94
C ARG A 235 16.09 0.65 12.45
N GLY A 236 17.27 0.03 12.31
CA GLY A 236 18.51 0.60 12.81
C GLY A 236 18.49 0.97 14.29
N GLY A 237 17.81 0.20 15.13
CA GLY A 237 17.69 0.44 16.58
C GLY A 237 16.66 1.52 16.96
N LYS A 238 15.99 2.15 16.01
CA LYS A 238 14.96 3.18 16.25
C LYS A 238 13.58 2.66 15.87
N VAL A 239 12.54 3.24 16.49
CA VAL A 239 11.14 2.96 16.12
C VAL A 239 10.85 3.62 14.77
N ALA A 240 10.58 2.81 13.75
CA ALA A 240 10.23 3.26 12.40
C ALA A 240 8.71 3.37 12.21
N LEU A 241 7.95 2.37 12.69
CA LEU A 241 6.49 2.33 12.58
C LEU A 241 5.88 1.83 13.88
N THR A 242 4.70 2.35 14.21
CA THR A 242 3.84 1.82 15.26
C THR A 242 2.38 1.79 14.81
N ARG A 243 1.64 0.80 15.29
CA ARG A 243 0.19 0.74 15.09
C ARG A 243 -0.45 0.06 16.27
N ARG A 244 -1.53 0.66 16.78
CA ARG A 244 -2.42 0.05 17.77
C ARG A 244 -3.81 -0.11 17.17
N ILE A 245 -4.42 -1.26 17.43
CA ILE A 245 -5.82 -1.56 17.09
C ILE A 245 -6.54 -2.07 18.34
N ALA A 246 -7.84 -1.84 18.41
CA ALA A 246 -8.69 -2.28 19.50
C ALA A 246 -9.80 -3.21 19.01
N LEU A 247 -10.31 -4.05 19.91
CA LEU A 247 -11.43 -4.94 19.72
C LEU A 247 -12.22 -4.96 21.02
N THR A 248 -13.54 -5.00 20.93
CA THR A 248 -14.43 -5.25 22.09
C THR A 248 -15.17 -6.57 21.87
N LEU A 249 -15.07 -7.47 22.83
CA LEU A 249 -15.80 -8.74 22.89
C LEU A 249 -16.82 -8.71 24.00
#